data_674cf94f89023bed31c7162578403545
#
_entry.id   674cf94f89023bed31c7162578403545
#
_cell.length_a   1.000
_cell.length_b   1.000
_cell.length_c   1.000
_cell.angle_alpha   90.00
_cell.angle_beta   90.00
_cell.angle_gamma   90.00
#
_symmetry.space_group_name_H-M   'P 1'
#
loop_
_entity.id
_entity.type
_entity.pdbx_description
1 polymer ?
#
loop_
_entity_poly.entity_id
_entity_poly.type
_entity_poly.pdbx_seq_one_letter_code
_entity_poly.pdbx_strand_id
1 'polypeptide(L)'
;TDQIYLENIKKCQDLTKSSLFRPPYARAKKSQLAQLYKHYEIIYWDVLSGDFDQNVSPEKCLQNVTRYSKNGSIIVFHDNLKAIERVTYALPKAIEHFKKKGYAFATL
;
A
#
# COMPACT_ATOMS: atom_id res chain seq x y z
N THR A 1 21.08 8.49 -9.38
CA THR A 1 21.33 7.53 -10.48
C THR A 1 20.56 6.24 -10.25
N ASP A 2 20.38 5.45 -11.28
CA ASP A 2 19.70 4.15 -11.16
C ASP A 2 20.47 3.21 -10.21
N GLN A 3 21.79 3.27 -10.21
CA GLN A 3 22.62 2.48 -9.31
C GLN A 3 22.34 2.80 -7.84
N ILE A 4 22.34 4.08 -7.46
CA ILE A 4 22.06 4.50 -6.07
C ILE A 4 20.64 4.06 -5.65
N TYR A 5 19.67 4.19 -6.56
CA TYR A 5 18.30 3.75 -6.32
C TYR A 5 18.22 2.25 -6.02
N LEU A 6 18.87 1.43 -6.85
CA LEU A 6 18.87 -0.03 -6.69
C LEU A 6 19.64 -0.47 -5.42
N GLU A 7 20.74 0.19 -5.10
CA GLU A 7 21.50 -0.06 -3.86
C GLU A 7 20.67 0.23 -2.61
N ASN A 8 19.89 1.31 -2.61
CA ASN A 8 19.00 1.63 -1.50
C ASN A 8 17.89 0.59 -1.32
N ILE A 9 17.33 0.07 -2.41
CA ILE A 9 16.34 -1.01 -2.37
C ILE A 9 16.97 -2.27 -1.77
N LYS A 10 18.18 -2.61 -2.20
CA LYS A 10 18.89 -3.78 -1.65
C LYS A 10 19.16 -3.64 -0.16
N LYS A 11 19.58 -2.48 0.32
CA LYS A 11 19.74 -2.22 1.76
C LYS A 11 18.43 -2.44 2.53
N CYS A 12 17.31 -1.98 1.97
CA CYS A 12 16.00 -2.22 2.55
C CYS A 12 15.67 -3.72 2.60
N GLN A 13 15.92 -4.44 1.51
CA GLN A 13 15.71 -5.90 1.46
C GLN A 13 16.56 -6.64 2.49
N ASP A 14 17.81 -6.23 2.69
CA ASP A 14 18.71 -6.85 3.67
C ASP A 14 18.16 -6.73 5.10
N LEU A 15 17.39 -5.69 5.38
CA LEU A 15 16.70 -5.50 6.66
C LEU A 15 15.37 -6.26 6.74
N THR A 16 14.54 -6.15 5.70
CA THR A 16 13.18 -6.71 5.70
C THR A 16 13.12 -8.18 5.35
N LYS A 17 14.14 -8.70 4.65
CA LYS A 17 14.19 -10.07 4.09
C LYS A 17 13.04 -10.37 3.13
N SER A 18 12.43 -9.34 2.56
CA SER A 18 11.29 -9.47 1.64
C SER A 18 11.72 -9.32 0.19
N SER A 19 11.17 -10.14 -0.70
CA SER A 19 11.29 -9.98 -2.16
C SER A 19 10.18 -9.10 -2.75
N LEU A 20 9.22 -8.67 -1.93
CA LEU A 20 8.17 -7.75 -2.34
C LEU A 20 8.69 -6.32 -2.31
N PHE A 21 8.39 -5.56 -3.36
CA PHE A 21 8.78 -4.15 -3.44
C PHE A 21 7.67 -3.30 -4.04
N ARG A 22 7.53 -2.11 -3.51
CA ARG A 22 6.64 -1.08 -4.05
C ARG A 22 7.43 0.21 -4.25
N PRO A 23 7.52 0.72 -5.49
CA PRO A 23 8.17 2.00 -5.73
C PRO A 23 7.48 3.13 -4.94
N PRO A 24 8.25 3.99 -4.25
CA PRO A 24 7.68 5.16 -3.60
C PRO A 24 6.87 6.00 -4.59
N TYR A 25 5.68 6.44 -4.17
CA TYR A 25 4.73 7.20 -5.00
C TYR A 25 4.33 6.50 -6.30
N ALA A 26 4.46 5.17 -6.37
CA ALA A 26 4.27 4.37 -7.59
C ALA A 26 5.19 4.79 -8.75
N ARG A 27 6.31 5.46 -8.47
CA ARG A 27 7.21 6.03 -9.47
C ARG A 27 8.54 5.29 -9.52
N ALA A 28 8.84 4.76 -10.70
CA ALA A 28 10.16 4.26 -11.05
C ALA A 28 10.38 4.44 -12.55
N LYS A 29 11.63 4.65 -12.96
CA LYS A 29 11.98 4.71 -14.38
C LYS A 29 11.88 3.32 -15.01
N LYS A 30 11.63 3.26 -16.32
CA LYS A 30 11.59 1.98 -17.05
C LYS A 30 12.88 1.18 -16.89
N SER A 31 14.03 1.83 -16.89
CA SER A 31 15.34 1.20 -16.66
C SER A 31 15.45 0.58 -15.27
N GLN A 32 14.92 1.27 -14.25
CA GLN A 32 14.89 0.77 -12.87
C GLN A 32 13.97 -0.43 -12.73
N LEU A 33 12.75 -0.35 -13.28
CA LEU A 33 11.78 -1.45 -13.27
C LEU A 33 12.34 -2.70 -13.97
N ALA A 34 13.01 -2.53 -15.12
CA ALA A 34 13.61 -3.66 -15.84
C ALA A 34 14.64 -4.43 -15.00
N GLN A 35 15.37 -3.74 -14.12
CA GLN A 35 16.30 -4.39 -13.18
C GLN A 35 15.55 -5.01 -12.00
N LEU A 36 14.57 -4.28 -11.45
CA LEU A 36 13.82 -4.74 -10.27
C LEU A 36 13.04 -6.03 -10.54
N TYR A 37 12.38 -6.14 -11.68
CA TYR A 37 11.63 -7.36 -12.05
C TYR A 37 12.46 -8.64 -12.09
N LYS A 38 13.79 -8.54 -12.14
CA LYS A 38 14.68 -9.70 -12.09
C LYS A 38 14.80 -10.31 -10.69
N HIS A 39 14.54 -9.51 -9.66
CA HIS A 39 14.84 -9.87 -8.27
C HIS A 39 13.70 -9.64 -7.29
N TYR A 40 12.67 -8.89 -7.70
CA TYR A 40 11.56 -8.48 -6.85
C TYR A 40 10.22 -8.70 -7.52
N GLU A 41 9.21 -9.00 -6.72
CA GLU A 41 7.81 -8.86 -7.11
C GLU A 41 7.36 -7.43 -6.84
N ILE A 42 7.00 -6.71 -7.89
CA ILE A 42 6.57 -5.32 -7.78
C ILE A 42 5.08 -5.30 -7.47
N ILE A 43 4.74 -4.80 -6.30
CA ILE A 43 3.37 -4.80 -5.79
C ILE A 43 2.84 -3.36 -5.79
N TYR A 44 1.88 -3.10 -6.65
CA TYR A 44 1.07 -1.90 -6.63
C TYR A 44 -0.20 -2.11 -5.81
N TRP A 45 -1.22 -1.30 -6.03
CA TRP A 45 -2.51 -1.36 -5.35
C TRP A 45 -3.63 -1.04 -6.33
N ASP A 46 -4.85 -1.35 -5.94
CA ASP A 46 -6.05 -0.97 -6.69
C ASP A 46 -6.99 -0.07 -5.89
N VAL A 47 -6.86 -0.01 -4.57
CA VAL A 47 -7.68 0.84 -3.72
C VAL A 47 -6.83 1.70 -2.78
N LEU A 48 -6.95 3.01 -2.94
CA LEU A 48 -6.40 3.99 -1.99
C LEU A 48 -7.49 4.44 -1.02
N SER A 49 -7.20 4.36 0.27
CA SER A 49 -8.09 4.91 1.30
C SER A 49 -8.17 6.44 1.23
N GLY A 50 -7.09 7.10 0.84
CA GLY A 50 -6.95 8.55 0.89
C GLY A 50 -6.57 9.10 2.25
N ASP A 51 -6.13 8.24 3.16
CA ASP A 51 -5.79 8.58 4.55
C ASP A 51 -4.64 9.58 4.69
N PHE A 52 -3.77 9.68 3.69
CA PHE A 52 -2.67 10.64 3.63
C PHE A 52 -3.12 12.09 3.32
N ASP A 53 -4.33 12.26 2.79
CA ASP A 53 -4.85 13.57 2.38
C ASP A 53 -5.66 14.19 3.54
N GLN A 54 -5.14 15.27 4.09
CA GLN A 54 -5.78 15.99 5.20
C GLN A 54 -7.12 16.64 4.84
N ASN A 55 -7.43 16.79 3.55
CA ASN A 55 -8.72 17.28 3.06
C ASN A 55 -9.78 16.19 2.96
N VAL A 56 -9.41 14.94 3.15
CA VAL A 56 -10.33 13.80 3.15
C VAL A 56 -10.74 13.49 4.58
N SER A 57 -12.04 13.39 4.83
CA SER A 57 -12.55 13.03 6.16
C SER A 57 -12.29 11.57 6.51
N PRO A 58 -12.23 11.20 7.80
CA PRO A 58 -12.14 9.79 8.20
C PRO A 58 -13.27 8.93 7.64
N GLU A 59 -14.49 9.44 7.60
CA GLU A 59 -15.66 8.76 7.02
C GLU A 59 -15.49 8.55 5.51
N LYS A 60 -14.92 9.52 4.81
CA LYS A 60 -14.66 9.42 3.37
C LYS A 60 -13.58 8.37 3.08
N CYS A 61 -12.55 8.27 3.91
CA CYS A 61 -11.55 7.21 3.82
C CYS A 61 -12.21 5.83 3.94
N LEU A 62 -13.08 5.64 4.91
CA LEU A 62 -13.83 4.40 5.08
C LEU A 62 -14.69 4.09 3.85
N GLN A 63 -15.42 5.08 3.33
CA GLN A 63 -16.22 4.92 2.11
C GLN A 63 -15.38 4.54 0.90
N ASN A 64 -14.23 5.17 0.70
CA ASN A 64 -13.33 4.83 -0.40
C ASN A 64 -12.96 3.34 -0.37
N VAL A 65 -12.64 2.82 0.79
CA VAL A 65 -12.25 1.42 0.96
C VAL A 65 -13.44 0.49 0.79
N THR A 66 -14.54 0.73 1.49
CA THR A 66 -15.70 -0.18 1.47
C THR A 66 -16.43 -0.20 0.13
N ARG A 67 -16.43 0.93 -0.59
CA ARG A 67 -17.12 1.04 -1.87
C ARG A 67 -16.36 0.43 -3.04
N TYR A 68 -15.03 0.58 -3.05
CA TYR A 68 -14.22 0.23 -4.23
C TYR A 68 -13.48 -1.09 -4.09
N SER A 69 -13.39 -1.65 -2.90
CA SER A 69 -12.73 -2.93 -2.69
C SER A 69 -13.62 -4.12 -3.09
N LYS A 70 -12.98 -5.12 -3.64
CA LYS A 70 -13.60 -6.38 -4.06
C LYS A 70 -12.67 -7.54 -3.74
N ASN A 71 -13.09 -8.77 -4.04
CA ASN A 71 -12.24 -9.94 -3.88
C ASN A 71 -10.91 -9.75 -4.66
N GLY A 72 -9.79 -9.97 -3.99
CA GLY A 72 -8.45 -9.79 -4.55
C GLY A 72 -7.90 -8.36 -4.50
N SER A 73 -8.65 -7.38 -3.96
CA SER A 73 -8.16 -6.00 -3.82
C SER A 73 -6.96 -5.90 -2.89
N ILE A 74 -6.01 -5.07 -3.30
CA ILE A 74 -4.90 -4.60 -2.46
C ILE A 74 -5.21 -3.18 -2.04
N ILE A 75 -5.41 -2.96 -0.75
CA ILE A 75 -5.86 -1.70 -0.17
C ILE A 75 -4.69 -1.05 0.54
N VAL A 76 -4.47 0.24 0.30
CA VAL A 76 -3.38 1.00 0.92
C VAL A 76 -3.90 1.93 2.01
N PHE A 77 -3.30 1.79 3.18
CA PHE A 77 -3.30 2.75 4.29
C PHE A 77 -1.86 3.15 4.62
N HIS A 78 -1.68 4.25 5.32
CA HIS A 78 -0.38 4.78 5.70
C HIS A 78 -0.22 4.84 7.22
N ASP A 79 0.98 4.63 7.71
CA ASP A 79 1.34 4.62 9.13
C ASP A 79 2.11 5.87 9.57
N ASN A 80 1.81 7.01 8.98
CA ASN A 80 2.46 8.29 9.29
C ASN A 80 1.53 9.25 10.05
N LEU A 81 2.12 10.31 10.63
CA LEU A 81 1.38 11.29 11.44
C LEU A 81 0.28 12.01 10.66
N LYS A 82 0.46 12.25 9.36
CA LYS A 82 -0.57 12.88 8.52
C LYS A 82 -1.83 12.04 8.41
N ALA A 83 -1.67 10.72 8.41
CA ALA A 83 -2.76 9.78 8.20
C ALA A 83 -3.43 9.33 9.50
N ILE A 84 -2.82 9.55 10.67
CA ILE A 84 -3.20 8.89 11.93
C ILE A 84 -4.67 9.03 12.28
N GLU A 85 -5.25 10.21 12.11
CA GLU A 85 -6.68 10.44 12.42
C GLU A 85 -7.58 9.60 11.52
N ARG A 86 -7.29 9.55 10.23
CA ARG A 86 -8.08 8.83 9.24
C ARG A 86 -7.87 7.33 9.31
N VAL A 87 -6.62 6.88 9.43
CA VAL A 87 -6.33 5.44 9.51
C VAL A 87 -6.85 4.81 10.79
N THR A 88 -6.74 5.47 11.93
CA THR A 88 -7.26 4.96 13.21
C THR A 88 -8.78 4.86 13.24
N TYR A 89 -9.47 5.71 12.49
CA TYR A 89 -10.91 5.61 12.31
C TYR A 89 -11.30 4.54 11.27
N ALA A 90 -10.72 4.62 10.07
CA ALA A 90 -11.20 3.87 8.91
C ALA A 90 -10.73 2.40 8.89
N LEU A 91 -9.48 2.14 9.27
CA LEU A 91 -8.91 0.80 9.14
C LEU A 91 -9.64 -0.25 9.99
N PRO A 92 -9.88 -0.05 11.30
CA PRO A 92 -10.63 -1.04 12.10
C PRO A 92 -12.04 -1.27 11.57
N LYS A 93 -12.73 -0.21 11.16
CA LYS A 93 -14.10 -0.28 10.61
C LYS A 93 -14.14 -0.99 9.26
N ALA A 94 -13.14 -0.78 8.41
CA ALA A 94 -13.01 -1.48 7.14
C ALA A 94 -12.81 -2.99 7.36
N ILE A 95 -11.92 -3.36 8.28
CA ILE A 95 -11.67 -4.76 8.63
C ILE A 95 -12.97 -5.42 9.13
N GLU A 96 -13.68 -4.78 10.04
CA GLU A 96 -14.96 -5.28 10.55
C GLU A 96 -16.00 -5.44 9.43
N HIS A 97 -16.13 -4.44 8.57
CA HIS A 97 -17.05 -4.45 7.43
C HIS A 97 -16.81 -5.66 6.52
N PHE A 98 -15.57 -5.91 6.12
CA PHE A 98 -15.25 -7.03 5.23
C PHE A 98 -15.38 -8.38 5.91
N LYS A 99 -15.00 -8.50 7.18
CA LYS A 99 -15.24 -9.74 7.95
C LYS A 99 -16.72 -10.10 8.03
N LYS A 100 -17.58 -9.12 8.29
CA LYS A 100 -19.04 -9.32 8.30
C LYS A 100 -19.59 -9.78 6.96
N LYS A 101 -18.97 -9.37 5.86
CA LYS A 101 -19.32 -9.81 4.50
C LYS A 101 -18.71 -11.16 4.10
N GLY A 102 -17.96 -11.82 4.97
CA GLY A 102 -17.34 -13.11 4.71
C GLY A 102 -15.98 -13.05 4.00
N TYR A 103 -15.37 -11.87 3.88
CA TYR A 103 -14.00 -11.76 3.35
C TYR A 103 -12.97 -12.21 4.38
N ALA A 104 -11.88 -12.76 3.88
CA ALA A 104 -10.67 -13.01 4.65
C ALA A 104 -9.56 -12.08 4.18
N PHE A 105 -8.61 -11.80 5.07
CA PHE A 105 -7.40 -11.05 4.75
C PHE A 105 -6.23 -12.01 4.62
N ALA A 106 -5.39 -11.78 3.60
CA ALA A 106 -4.23 -12.61 3.34
C ALA A 106 -2.99 -11.76 3.16
N THR A 107 -1.84 -12.39 3.34
CA THR A 107 -0.54 -11.82 2.95
C THR A 107 -0.24 -12.09 1.49
N LEU A 108 0.63 -11.27 0.93
CA LEU A 108 1.12 -11.43 -0.45
C LEU A 108 2.22 -12.49 -0.52
#